data_1e9e31e1e8fc108c7253c376ecb47ce5
#
_entry.id   1e9e31e1e8fc108c7253c376ecb47ce5
#
_cell.length_a   1.000
_cell.length_b   1.000
_cell.length_c   1.000
_cell.angle_alpha   90.00
_cell.angle_beta   90.00
_cell.angle_gamma   90.00
#
_symmetry.space_group_name_H-M   'P 1'
#
loop_
_entity.id
_entity.type
_entity.pdbx_description
1 polymer ?
#
loop_
_entity_poly.entity_id
_entity_poly.type
_entity_poly.pdbx_seq_one_letter_code
_entity_poly.pdbx_strand_id
1 'polypeptide(L)'
;MRNVVFFVDGMFMRRRVFEKKLFYYSARAMRNYCRKHLKQDDCLLRIYYYDCLPLRATGTSPLTGNTIRFIELESAKQRYKLLDALRATPHMASRLGHMEWNGRDWSIVGSKVASVLAKEITVDELTDEDI
;
A
#
# COMPACT_ATOMS: atom_id res chain seq x y z
N MET A 1 -22.39 24.56 11.99
CA MET A 1 -21.87 23.22 11.76
C MET A 1 -21.34 23.11 10.32
N ARG A 2 -20.16 22.58 10.15
CA ARG A 2 -19.51 22.47 8.84
C ARG A 2 -19.32 21.00 8.50
N ASN A 3 -19.77 20.60 7.31
CA ASN A 3 -19.56 19.24 6.81
C ASN A 3 -18.18 19.12 6.17
N VAL A 4 -17.44 18.08 6.54
CA VAL A 4 -16.06 17.85 6.08
C VAL A 4 -15.96 16.51 5.39
N VAL A 5 -15.28 16.51 4.26
CA VAL A 5 -14.91 15.31 3.49
C VAL A 5 -13.40 15.27 3.36
N PHE A 6 -12.81 14.11 3.58
CA PHE A 6 -11.39 13.86 3.35
C PHE A 6 -11.19 13.08 2.07
N PHE A 7 -10.19 13.46 1.30
CA PHE A 7 -9.67 12.69 0.18
C PHE A 7 -8.28 12.19 0.53
N VAL A 8 -8.11 10.90 0.60
CA VAL A 8 -6.85 10.27 1.02
C VAL A 8 -6.24 9.53 -0.16
N ASP A 9 -5.04 9.96 -0.55
CA ASP A 9 -4.19 9.19 -1.44
C ASP A 9 -3.54 8.05 -0.65
N GLY A 10 -3.95 6.81 -0.93
CA GLY A 10 -3.54 5.65 -0.15
C GLY A 10 -2.05 5.37 -0.22
N MET A 11 -1.43 5.54 -1.38
CA MET A 11 0.02 5.34 -1.52
C MET A 11 0.80 6.39 -0.73
N PHE A 12 0.41 7.65 -0.86
CA PHE A 12 1.03 8.75 -0.11
C PHE A 12 0.87 8.55 1.39
N MET A 13 -0.34 8.22 1.84
CA MET A 13 -0.65 8.01 3.26
C MET A 13 0.20 6.87 3.84
N ARG A 14 0.28 5.72 3.16
CA ARG A 14 1.11 4.60 3.61
C ARG A 14 2.56 4.99 3.80
N ARG A 15 3.13 5.68 2.81
CA ARG A 15 4.52 6.14 2.86
C ARG A 15 4.76 7.08 4.04
N ARG A 16 3.89 8.06 4.23
CA ARG A 16 4.02 9.04 5.31
C ARG A 16 3.88 8.38 6.69
N VAL A 17 2.90 7.51 6.85
CA VAL A 17 2.68 6.79 8.11
C VAL A 17 3.87 5.91 8.45
N PHE A 18 4.40 5.19 7.46
CA PHE A 18 5.55 4.32 7.64
C PHE A 18 6.83 5.12 7.95
N GLU A 19 7.13 6.15 7.16
CA GLU A 19 8.33 6.98 7.34
C GLU A 19 8.34 7.74 8.66
N LYS A 20 7.20 8.27 9.06
CA LYS A 20 7.04 9.07 10.28
C LYS A 20 6.64 8.26 11.50
N LYS A 21 6.38 6.97 11.34
CA LYS A 21 5.91 6.07 12.41
C LYS A 21 4.72 6.65 13.16
N LEU A 22 3.74 7.19 12.42
CA LEU A 22 2.62 7.94 13.00
C LEU A 22 1.65 7.03 13.76
N PHE A 23 1.35 5.85 13.19
CA PHE A 23 0.45 4.85 13.79
C PHE A 23 0.58 3.51 13.05
N TYR A 24 0.01 2.46 13.61
CA TYR A 24 -0.14 1.19 12.89
C TYR A 24 -1.17 1.35 11.78
N TYR A 25 -0.77 1.08 10.54
CA TYR A 25 -1.59 1.35 9.36
C TYR A 25 -2.78 0.39 9.26
N SER A 26 -3.96 0.89 9.61
CA SER A 26 -5.23 0.19 9.53
C SER A 26 -6.34 1.16 9.14
N ALA A 27 -7.47 0.62 8.71
CA ALA A 27 -8.63 1.45 8.35
C ALA A 27 -9.11 2.28 9.54
N ARG A 28 -9.19 1.68 10.70
CA ARG A 28 -9.63 2.35 11.93
C ARG A 28 -8.66 3.45 12.35
N ALA A 29 -7.37 3.16 12.34
CA ALA A 29 -6.35 4.15 12.72
C ALA A 29 -6.32 5.33 11.75
N MET A 30 -6.50 5.07 10.46
CA MET A 30 -6.60 6.11 9.43
C MET A 30 -7.82 7.00 9.64
N ARG A 31 -8.96 6.40 9.91
CA ARG A 31 -10.18 7.16 10.25
C ARG A 31 -9.96 8.04 11.48
N ASN A 32 -9.36 7.50 12.52
CA ASN A 32 -9.06 8.26 13.73
C ASN A 32 -8.08 9.39 13.46
N TYR A 33 -7.09 9.17 12.62
CA TYR A 33 -6.14 10.19 12.20
C TYR A 33 -6.83 11.35 11.47
N CYS A 34 -7.71 11.05 10.52
CA CYS A 34 -8.50 12.07 9.82
C CYS A 34 -9.37 12.86 10.82
N ARG A 35 -10.00 12.19 11.75
CA ARG A 35 -10.87 12.83 12.74
C ARG A 35 -10.14 13.83 13.64
N LYS A 36 -8.85 13.63 13.89
CA LYS A 36 -8.05 14.59 14.65
C LYS A 36 -7.92 15.96 13.98
N HIS A 37 -8.15 16.05 12.69
CA HIS A 37 -8.09 17.29 11.94
C HIS A 37 -9.42 18.04 11.94
N LEU A 38 -10.48 17.46 12.50
CA LEU A 38 -11.78 18.10 12.63
C LEU A 38 -11.74 19.14 13.74
N LYS A 39 -12.37 20.29 13.49
CA LYS A 39 -12.61 21.31 14.49
C LYS A 39 -13.89 21.01 15.29
N GLN A 40 -14.12 21.73 16.36
CA GLN A 40 -15.22 21.47 17.29
C GLN A 40 -16.59 21.39 16.62
N ASP A 41 -16.87 22.26 15.66
CA ASP A 41 -18.16 22.31 14.96
C ASP A 41 -18.18 21.54 13.65
N ASP A 42 -17.12 20.78 13.36
CA ASP A 42 -17.03 20.01 12.13
C ASP A 42 -17.76 18.68 12.26
N CYS A 43 -18.47 18.32 11.20
CA CYS A 43 -19.12 17.03 11.06
C CYS A 43 -18.45 16.23 9.94
N LEU A 44 -17.93 15.05 10.28
CA LEU A 44 -17.35 14.18 9.28
C LEU A 44 -18.47 13.55 8.43
N LEU A 45 -18.48 13.88 7.13
CA LEU A 45 -19.38 13.25 6.17
C LEU A 45 -18.81 11.94 5.64
N ARG A 46 -17.61 12.02 5.07
CA ARG A 46 -17.01 10.86 4.39
C ARG A 46 -15.50 11.00 4.30
N ILE A 47 -14.84 9.85 4.28
CA ILE A 47 -13.42 9.73 3.94
C ILE A 47 -13.35 8.88 2.66
N TYR A 48 -12.89 9.48 1.56
CA TYR A 48 -12.63 8.75 0.32
C TYR A 48 -11.18 8.33 0.27
N TYR A 49 -10.96 7.03 0.19
CA TYR A 49 -9.64 6.43 0.10
C TYR A 49 -9.39 5.99 -1.33
N TYR A 50 -8.37 6.58 -1.95
CA TYR A 50 -7.97 6.29 -3.33
C TYR A 50 -6.74 5.40 -3.34
N ASP A 51 -6.83 4.27 -3.98
CA ASP A 51 -5.73 3.32 -4.13
C ASP A 51 -5.96 2.45 -5.37
N CYS A 52 -5.02 1.54 -5.62
CA CYS A 52 -5.16 0.53 -6.65
C CYS A 52 -5.32 -0.85 -6.02
N LEU A 53 -6.10 -1.70 -6.66
CA LEU A 53 -6.10 -3.12 -6.32
C LEU A 53 -4.70 -3.70 -6.51
N PRO A 54 -4.30 -4.68 -5.69
CA PRO A 54 -3.06 -5.40 -5.94
C PRO A 54 -3.03 -6.03 -7.33
N LEU A 55 -1.85 -6.07 -7.92
CA LEU A 55 -1.64 -6.63 -9.25
C LEU A 55 -2.06 -8.11 -9.28
N ARG A 56 -2.87 -8.49 -10.26
CA ARG A 56 -3.35 -9.87 -10.49
C ARG A 56 -2.63 -10.56 -11.63
N ALA A 57 -1.38 -10.25 -11.84
CA ALA A 57 -0.59 -10.90 -12.87
C ALA A 57 0.17 -12.12 -12.31
N THR A 58 0.62 -12.95 -13.23
CA THR A 58 1.55 -14.05 -12.96
C THR A 58 2.80 -13.78 -13.77
N GLY A 59 3.96 -13.92 -13.14
CA GLY A 59 5.24 -13.71 -13.79
C GLY A 59 6.22 -14.82 -13.49
N THR A 60 7.31 -14.85 -14.24
CA THR A 60 8.43 -15.76 -13.98
C THR A 60 9.58 -14.96 -13.40
N SER A 61 10.05 -15.35 -12.22
CA SER A 61 11.17 -14.66 -11.57
C SER A 61 12.43 -14.72 -12.44
N PRO A 62 13.06 -13.58 -12.72
CA PRO A 62 14.33 -13.56 -13.43
C PRO A 62 15.50 -14.09 -12.60
N LEU A 63 15.33 -14.20 -11.28
CA LEU A 63 16.36 -14.71 -10.37
C LEU A 63 16.34 -16.23 -10.26
N THR A 64 15.15 -16.81 -10.08
CA THR A 64 15.00 -18.23 -9.75
C THR A 64 14.33 -19.05 -10.85
N GLY A 65 13.65 -18.41 -11.79
CA GLY A 65 12.80 -19.08 -12.77
C GLY A 65 11.46 -19.57 -12.21
N ASN A 66 11.17 -19.30 -10.94
CA ASN A 66 9.91 -19.69 -10.31
C ASN A 66 8.75 -18.85 -10.85
N THR A 67 7.57 -19.46 -10.92
CA THR A 67 6.33 -18.73 -11.21
C THR A 67 5.87 -18.00 -9.96
N ILE A 68 5.64 -16.69 -10.11
CA ILE A 68 5.14 -15.83 -9.04
C ILE A 68 3.72 -15.40 -9.40
N ARG A 69 2.78 -15.71 -8.53
CA ARG A 69 1.41 -15.17 -8.59
C ARG A 69 1.34 -13.98 -7.65
N PHE A 70 1.30 -12.77 -8.19
CA PHE A 70 1.39 -11.55 -7.39
C PHE A 70 0.28 -11.41 -6.35
N ILE A 71 -0.90 -11.94 -6.63
CA ILE A 71 -2.02 -11.93 -5.66
C ILE A 71 -1.73 -12.78 -4.41
N GLU A 72 -0.83 -13.74 -4.50
CA GLU A 72 -0.46 -14.63 -3.38
C GLU A 72 0.66 -14.06 -2.50
N LEU A 73 1.28 -12.96 -2.91
CA LEU A 73 2.29 -12.29 -2.09
C LEU A 73 1.67 -11.76 -0.80
N GLU A 74 2.44 -11.79 0.27
CA GLU A 74 1.99 -11.32 1.58
C GLU A 74 1.55 -9.85 1.54
N SER A 75 2.29 -9.00 0.81
CA SER A 75 1.93 -7.60 0.62
C SER A 75 0.57 -7.43 -0.06
N ALA A 76 0.26 -8.26 -1.05
CA ALA A 76 -1.04 -8.24 -1.72
C ALA A 76 -2.16 -8.68 -0.78
N LYS A 77 -1.95 -9.75 -0.03
CA LYS A 77 -2.92 -10.24 0.96
C LYS A 77 -3.23 -9.19 2.03
N GLN A 78 -2.20 -8.52 2.53
CA GLN A 78 -2.37 -7.46 3.52
C GLN A 78 -3.11 -6.26 2.96
N ARG A 79 -2.86 -5.90 1.70
CA ARG A 79 -3.59 -4.82 1.04
C ARG A 79 -5.06 -5.16 0.85
N TYR A 80 -5.40 -6.37 0.43
CA TYR A 80 -6.79 -6.82 0.35
C TYR A 80 -7.47 -6.78 1.71
N LYS A 81 -6.80 -7.22 2.75
CA LYS A 81 -7.31 -7.16 4.12
C LYS A 81 -7.62 -5.72 4.56
N LEU A 82 -6.74 -4.78 4.23
CA LEU A 82 -6.97 -3.35 4.49
C LEU A 82 -8.20 -2.84 3.72
N LEU A 83 -8.28 -3.15 2.43
CA LEU A 83 -9.39 -2.69 1.59
C LEU A 83 -10.74 -3.26 2.06
N ASP A 84 -10.77 -4.51 2.49
CA ASP A 84 -11.97 -5.11 3.07
C ASP A 84 -12.36 -4.42 4.39
N ALA A 85 -11.38 -4.11 5.23
CA ALA A 85 -11.61 -3.39 6.48
C ALA A 85 -12.14 -1.96 6.22
N LEU A 86 -11.69 -1.31 5.17
CA LEU A 86 -12.19 0.02 4.76
C LEU A 86 -13.68 -0.01 4.45
N ARG A 87 -14.17 -1.06 3.79
CA ARG A 87 -15.60 -1.23 3.47
C ARG A 87 -16.45 -1.35 4.73
N ALA A 88 -15.91 -1.97 5.77
CA ALA A 88 -16.61 -2.19 7.04
C ALA A 88 -16.48 -1.01 8.01
N THR A 89 -15.63 -0.02 7.72
CA THR A 89 -15.36 1.10 8.60
C THR A 89 -16.35 2.25 8.31
N PRO A 90 -17.06 2.76 9.34
CA PRO A 90 -18.01 3.85 9.13
C PRO A 90 -17.36 5.09 8.52
N HIS A 91 -18.10 5.78 7.67
CA HIS A 91 -17.71 7.01 6.97
C HIS A 91 -16.59 6.83 5.92
N MET A 92 -16.11 5.62 5.68
CA MET A 92 -15.07 5.37 4.69
C MET A 92 -15.64 4.75 3.42
N ALA A 93 -15.15 5.22 2.29
CA ALA A 93 -15.43 4.67 0.97
C ALA A 93 -14.13 4.57 0.18
N SER A 94 -13.94 3.46 -0.51
CA SER A 94 -12.77 3.26 -1.37
C SER A 94 -13.08 3.58 -2.81
N ARG A 95 -12.11 4.14 -3.50
CA ARG A 95 -12.09 4.37 -4.95
C ARG A 95 -10.85 3.70 -5.49
N LEU A 96 -11.04 2.60 -6.20
CA LEU A 96 -9.95 1.70 -6.58
C LEU A 96 -9.72 1.73 -8.09
N GLY A 97 -8.46 1.93 -8.46
CA GLY A 97 -7.97 1.77 -9.82
C GLY A 97 -7.36 0.40 -10.05
N HIS A 98 -6.82 0.19 -11.21
CA HIS A 98 -6.14 -1.03 -11.61
C HIS A 98 -4.66 -0.77 -11.82
N MET A 99 -3.84 -1.76 -11.47
CA MET A 99 -2.43 -1.80 -11.81
C MET A 99 -2.24 -2.65 -13.05
N GLU A 100 -1.41 -2.17 -13.97
CA GLU A 100 -1.00 -2.91 -15.16
C GLU A 100 0.51 -3.15 -15.13
N TRP A 101 0.91 -4.28 -15.66
CA TRP A 101 2.30 -4.67 -15.78
C TRP A 101 2.57 -5.28 -17.14
N ASN A 102 3.64 -4.84 -17.80
CA ASN A 102 3.99 -5.30 -19.14
C ASN A 102 4.52 -6.75 -19.21
N GLY A 103 4.72 -7.39 -18.07
CA GLY A 103 5.24 -8.75 -17.98
C GLY A 103 6.77 -8.88 -18.13
N ARG A 104 7.49 -7.77 -18.26
CA ARG A 104 8.92 -7.76 -18.59
C ARG A 104 9.80 -7.06 -17.57
N ASP A 105 9.30 -5.93 -17.03
CA ASP A 105 10.13 -5.08 -16.20
C ASP A 105 10.05 -5.50 -14.74
N TRP A 106 11.19 -5.87 -14.22
CA TRP A 106 11.39 -6.18 -12.81
C TRP A 106 12.33 -5.15 -12.21
N SER A 107 12.12 -4.86 -10.95
CA SER A 107 13.00 -3.96 -10.20
C SER A 107 13.34 -4.56 -8.86
N ILE A 108 14.54 -4.25 -8.38
CA ILE A 108 14.97 -4.66 -7.06
C ILE A 108 14.31 -3.72 -6.04
N VAL A 109 13.84 -4.29 -4.91
CA VAL A 109 13.32 -3.50 -3.78
C VAL A 109 14.36 -2.46 -3.35
N GLY A 110 13.93 -1.21 -3.13
CA GLY A 110 14.83 -0.08 -2.92
C GLY A 110 15.88 -0.27 -1.83
N SER A 111 15.50 -0.90 -0.70
CA SER A 111 16.44 -1.22 0.38
C SER A 111 17.56 -2.18 -0.07
N LYS A 112 17.24 -3.12 -0.96
CA LYS A 112 18.20 -4.07 -1.50
C LYS A 112 19.07 -3.46 -2.59
N VAL A 113 18.57 -2.47 -3.34
CA VAL A 113 19.39 -1.70 -4.28
C VAL A 113 20.53 -1.02 -3.51
N ALA A 114 20.24 -0.36 -2.41
CA ALA A 114 21.25 0.26 -1.57
C ALA A 114 22.29 -0.74 -1.08
N SER A 115 21.87 -1.92 -0.61
CA SER A 115 22.77 -2.98 -0.15
C SER A 115 23.67 -3.52 -1.26
N VAL A 116 23.14 -3.69 -2.48
CA VAL A 116 23.92 -4.12 -3.63
C VAL A 116 24.96 -3.07 -4.02
N LEU A 117 24.56 -1.81 -4.09
CA LEU A 117 25.47 -0.68 -4.42
C LEU A 117 26.58 -0.50 -3.38
N ALA A 118 26.29 -0.73 -2.11
CA ALA A 118 27.25 -0.70 -1.01
C ALA A 118 28.13 -1.95 -0.95
N LYS A 119 27.92 -2.93 -1.83
CA LYS A 119 28.63 -4.21 -1.87
C LYS A 119 28.48 -5.05 -0.58
N GLU A 120 27.41 -4.82 0.16
CA GLU A 120 27.07 -5.63 1.35
C GLU A 120 26.53 -7.01 0.94
N ILE A 121 25.81 -7.06 -0.19
CA ILE A 121 25.28 -8.29 -0.78
C ILE A 121 25.56 -8.31 -2.29
N THR A 122 25.56 -9.50 -2.88
CA THR A 122 25.66 -9.68 -4.34
C THR A 122 24.27 -9.91 -4.93
N VAL A 123 24.16 -9.77 -6.25
CA VAL A 123 22.90 -10.04 -6.96
C VAL A 123 22.47 -11.50 -6.77
N ASP A 124 23.41 -12.43 -6.67
CA ASP A 124 23.15 -13.87 -6.47
C ASP A 124 22.52 -14.17 -5.10
N GLU A 125 22.66 -13.26 -4.13
CA GLU A 125 22.05 -13.38 -2.80
C GLU A 125 20.61 -12.85 -2.74
N LEU A 126 20.11 -12.23 -3.82
CA LEU A 126 18.74 -11.75 -3.89
C LEU A 126 17.74 -12.91 -3.99
N THR A 127 16.58 -12.70 -3.38
CA THR A 127 15.44 -13.64 -3.43
C THR A 127 14.29 -13.06 -4.23
N ASP A 128 13.28 -13.88 -4.51
CA ASP A 128 12.07 -13.43 -5.21
C ASP A 128 11.30 -12.33 -4.46
N GLU A 129 11.51 -12.19 -3.15
CA GLU A 129 10.89 -11.13 -2.34
C GLU A 129 11.62 -9.78 -2.50
N ASP A 130 12.80 -9.77 -3.07
CA ASP A 130 13.63 -8.58 -3.27
C ASP A 130 13.37 -7.88 -4.62
N ILE A 131 12.46 -8.41 -5.42
CA ILE A 131 12.14 -7.89 -6.74
C ILE A 131 10.65 -7.62 -6.94
#